data_2e6eee452ca11216592463eea40111c6
#
_entry.id   2e6eee452ca11216592463eea40111c6
#
_cell.length_a   1.000
_cell.length_b   1.000
_cell.length_c   1.000
_cell.angle_alpha   90.00
_cell.angle_beta   90.00
_cell.angle_gamma   90.00
#
_symmetry.space_group_name_H-M   'P 1'
#
loop_
_entity.id
_entity.type
_entity.pdbx_description
1 polymer ?
#
loop_
_entity_poly.entity_id
_entity_poly.type
_entity_poly.pdbx_seq_one_letter_code
_entity_poly.pdbx_strand_id
1 'polypeptide(L)'
;DLTLYLRGGARLTANYIKSEVMDAVDFTDLGVEASDVVQVAADGRTVYSEEYTQNIVMRNTSKGGMESFTLSIDKQFDNGVNAFASYTNVDSDSLWDGTSSRAQSNYRGTARADALSPSVGESLWNTDHRLIAGLDYVMNEGSRRATTFSLFWNAQSGRPYSYTWRRYSLFDYSNNVLAYIPAPGDPNVVYSGVEEGVVLQHIDDLGLSGYGGSIAPRNIGNADYYRSLDMRIAQEIPGFMDDDKFTIYFDAINILNYFNDSDGLRYFKYSTSEILETDGLDDQGRWIITGVRDDSSFIDRNSSSYRFQLGFSYEF
;
A
#
# COMPACT_ATOMS: atom_id res chain seq x y z
N ASP A 1 18.66 -6.61 -16.98
CA ASP A 1 18.01 -5.79 -18.01
C ASP A 1 18.15 -6.43 -19.38
N LEU A 2 17.07 -6.45 -20.14
CA LEU A 2 17.03 -6.89 -21.53
C LEU A 2 16.34 -5.80 -22.36
N THR A 3 17.00 -5.35 -23.42
CA THR A 3 16.41 -4.36 -24.33
C THR A 3 16.37 -4.93 -25.75
N LEU A 4 15.22 -4.86 -26.39
CA LEU A 4 14.97 -5.30 -27.75
C LEU A 4 14.49 -4.12 -28.60
N TYR A 5 15.10 -3.96 -29.78
CA TYR A 5 14.65 -2.99 -30.79
C TYR A 5 13.79 -3.72 -31.81
N LEU A 6 12.52 -3.34 -31.88
CA LEU A 6 11.53 -3.95 -32.71
C LEU A 6 11.50 -3.31 -34.10
N ARG A 7 11.00 -4.05 -35.12
CA ARG A 7 10.72 -3.46 -36.42
C ARG A 7 9.77 -2.28 -36.29
N GLY A 8 10.09 -1.16 -36.94
CA GLY A 8 9.33 0.06 -36.87
C GLY A 8 9.74 0.97 -35.71
N GLY A 9 10.93 0.75 -35.08
CA GLY A 9 11.58 1.68 -34.18
C GLY A 9 11.06 1.68 -32.72
N ALA A 10 10.20 0.73 -32.37
CA ALA A 10 9.81 0.58 -30.96
C ALA A 10 10.91 -0.12 -30.15
N ARG A 11 11.09 0.29 -28.91
CA ARG A 11 12.02 -0.28 -27.94
C ARG A 11 11.22 -0.98 -26.84
N LEU A 12 11.50 -2.26 -26.61
CA LEU A 12 10.94 -3.07 -25.53
C LEU A 12 12.05 -3.31 -24.50
N THR A 13 11.78 -3.01 -23.24
CA THR A 13 12.74 -3.25 -22.15
C THR A 13 12.09 -4.09 -21.07
N ALA A 14 12.79 -5.15 -20.64
CA ALA A 14 12.43 -5.94 -19.48
C ALA A 14 13.52 -5.80 -18.42
N ASN A 15 13.11 -5.55 -17.18
CA ASN A 15 13.99 -5.44 -16.03
C ASN A 15 13.51 -6.37 -14.91
N TYR A 16 14.44 -7.08 -14.29
CA TYR A 16 14.18 -7.85 -13.08
C TYR A 16 15.21 -7.47 -12.02
N ILE A 17 14.72 -7.19 -10.82
CA ILE A 17 15.53 -6.86 -9.65
C ILE A 17 15.13 -7.80 -8.52
N LYS A 18 16.13 -8.43 -7.90
CA LYS A 18 15.97 -9.15 -6.65
C LYS A 18 16.89 -8.52 -5.60
N SER A 19 16.35 -8.23 -4.42
CA SER A 19 17.05 -7.68 -3.29
C SER A 19 16.76 -8.52 -2.06
N GLU A 20 17.80 -8.93 -1.34
CA GLU A 20 17.70 -9.66 -0.08
C GLU A 20 18.21 -8.75 1.05
N VAL A 21 17.49 -8.79 2.16
CA VAL A 21 17.86 -8.04 3.36
C VAL A 21 19.01 -8.79 4.05
N MET A 22 20.14 -8.10 4.29
CA MET A 22 21.26 -8.65 5.06
C MET A 22 21.25 -8.17 6.51
N ASP A 23 21.07 -6.86 6.71
CA ASP A 23 21.11 -6.20 8.02
C ASP A 23 20.05 -5.09 8.06
N ALA A 24 18.78 -5.46 8.25
CA ALA A 24 17.72 -4.49 8.56
C ALA A 24 17.54 -4.35 10.08
N VAL A 25 16.76 -3.36 10.47
CA VAL A 25 16.41 -3.14 11.87
C VAL A 25 15.19 -3.99 12.23
N ASP A 26 15.29 -4.69 13.35
CA ASP A 26 14.19 -5.32 14.07
C ASP A 26 14.02 -4.67 15.44
N PHE A 27 12.78 -4.59 15.92
CA PHE A 27 12.44 -4.07 17.24
C PHE A 27 11.88 -5.19 18.09
N THR A 28 12.45 -5.38 19.27
CA THR A 28 11.97 -6.36 20.25
C THR A 28 11.84 -5.69 21.62
N ASP A 29 10.95 -6.21 22.45
CA ASP A 29 10.78 -5.74 23.82
C ASP A 29 11.49 -6.69 24.79
N LEU A 30 12.59 -6.23 25.39
CA LEU A 30 13.32 -6.98 26.41
C LEU A 30 12.76 -6.77 27.82
N GLY A 31 11.72 -5.93 27.98
CA GLY A 31 11.04 -5.76 29.26
C GLY A 31 10.06 -6.89 29.57
N VAL A 32 9.70 -7.68 28.56
CA VAL A 32 8.76 -8.81 28.72
C VAL A 32 9.50 -10.04 29.20
N GLU A 33 9.11 -10.60 30.32
CA GLU A 33 9.70 -11.79 30.93
C GLU A 33 8.70 -12.96 30.95
N ALA A 34 9.19 -14.18 31.16
CA ALA A 34 8.35 -15.37 31.27
C ALA A 34 7.35 -15.28 32.44
N SER A 35 7.68 -14.51 33.49
CA SER A 35 6.80 -14.22 34.63
C SER A 35 5.60 -13.34 34.28
N ASP A 36 5.67 -12.60 33.18
CA ASP A 36 4.62 -11.70 32.72
C ASP A 36 3.53 -12.43 31.92
N VAL A 37 3.72 -13.71 31.60
CA VAL A 37 2.73 -14.52 30.90
C VAL A 37 1.51 -14.76 31.80
N VAL A 38 0.36 -14.22 31.39
CA VAL A 38 -0.91 -14.39 32.12
C VAL A 38 -1.76 -15.52 31.54
N GLN A 39 -1.68 -15.75 30.22
CA GLN A 39 -2.46 -16.78 29.54
C GLN A 39 -1.81 -17.16 28.20
N VAL A 40 -2.16 -18.32 27.68
CA VAL A 40 -1.91 -18.71 26.29
C VAL A 40 -3.26 -18.88 25.59
N ALA A 41 -3.44 -18.15 24.50
CA ALA A 41 -4.65 -18.26 23.69
C ALA A 41 -4.73 -19.62 22.99
N ALA A 42 -5.95 -20.08 22.68
CA ALA A 42 -6.18 -21.34 21.99
C ALA A 42 -5.55 -21.39 20.58
N ASP A 43 -5.32 -20.24 19.96
CA ASP A 43 -4.59 -20.09 18.70
C ASP A 43 -3.05 -20.11 18.86
N GLY A 44 -2.56 -20.33 20.07
CA GLY A 44 -1.13 -20.47 20.41
C GLY A 44 -0.42 -19.17 20.78
N ARG A 45 -1.08 -18.02 20.74
CA ARG A 45 -0.47 -16.73 21.11
C ARG A 45 -0.33 -16.60 22.61
N THR A 46 0.78 -15.95 23.02
CA THR A 46 1.03 -15.63 24.42
C THR A 46 0.45 -14.25 24.77
N VAL A 47 -0.29 -14.19 25.86
CA VAL A 47 -0.81 -12.94 26.46
C VAL A 47 0.07 -12.57 27.65
N TYR A 48 0.55 -11.34 27.66
CA TYR A 48 1.40 -10.82 28.72
C TYR A 48 0.63 -9.84 29.61
N SER A 49 1.09 -9.69 30.84
CA SER A 49 0.61 -8.68 31.78
C SER A 49 0.88 -7.28 31.23
N GLU A 50 -0.02 -6.34 31.46
CA GLU A 50 0.20 -4.92 31.14
C GLU A 50 1.09 -4.19 32.17
N GLU A 51 1.50 -4.86 33.24
CA GLU A 51 2.24 -4.28 34.36
C GLU A 51 3.75 -4.31 34.20
N TYR A 52 4.29 -4.75 33.06
CA TYR A 52 5.73 -4.77 32.81
C TYR A 52 6.30 -3.42 32.34
N THR A 53 7.59 -3.20 32.53
CA THR A 53 8.28 -2.02 32.03
C THR A 53 8.80 -2.26 30.63
N GLN A 54 8.24 -1.54 29.65
CA GLN A 54 8.63 -1.65 28.25
C GLN A 54 10.11 -1.25 28.03
N ASN A 55 10.87 -2.12 27.39
CA ASN A 55 12.29 -1.90 27.03
C ASN A 55 12.53 -2.28 25.58
N ILE A 56 12.19 -1.38 24.66
CA ILE A 56 12.35 -1.59 23.22
C ILE A 56 13.79 -1.42 22.80
N VAL A 57 14.38 -2.47 22.25
CA VAL A 57 15.71 -2.45 21.68
C VAL A 57 15.68 -2.72 20.18
N MET A 58 16.68 -2.18 19.50
CA MET A 58 16.94 -2.45 18.09
C MET A 58 17.99 -3.55 17.96
N ARG A 59 17.78 -4.47 17.03
CA ARG A 59 18.73 -5.51 16.65
C ARG A 59 18.72 -5.70 15.14
N ASN A 60 19.71 -6.40 14.62
CA ASN A 60 19.79 -6.71 13.20
C ASN A 60 18.93 -7.93 12.85
N THR A 61 18.39 -7.90 11.64
CA THR A 61 17.66 -9.03 11.03
C THR A 61 18.02 -9.16 9.56
N SER A 62 18.04 -10.40 9.07
CA SER A 62 18.17 -10.72 7.64
C SER A 62 16.83 -11.11 7.00
N LYS A 63 15.70 -10.88 7.70
CA LYS A 63 14.38 -11.23 7.21
C LYS A 63 13.80 -10.11 6.35
N GLY A 64 13.20 -10.50 5.23
CA GLY A 64 12.61 -9.61 4.23
C GLY A 64 13.39 -9.59 2.93
N GLY A 65 12.82 -8.94 1.93
CA GLY A 65 13.41 -8.85 0.60
C GLY A 65 12.46 -8.19 -0.37
N MET A 66 12.87 -8.11 -1.62
CA MET A 66 12.04 -7.56 -2.70
C MET A 66 12.40 -8.26 -4.02
N GLU A 67 11.37 -8.58 -4.79
CA GLU A 67 11.48 -8.94 -6.19
C GLU A 67 10.65 -7.96 -7.02
N SER A 68 11.20 -7.45 -8.10
CA SER A 68 10.51 -6.52 -9.00
C SER A 68 10.73 -6.92 -10.45
N PHE A 69 9.65 -6.94 -11.21
CA PHE A 69 9.67 -7.13 -12.65
C PHE A 69 9.02 -5.94 -13.32
N THR A 70 9.73 -5.33 -14.28
CA THR A 70 9.20 -4.23 -15.09
C THR A 70 9.31 -4.58 -16.58
N LEU A 71 8.21 -4.39 -17.31
CA LEU A 71 8.16 -4.47 -18.75
C LEU A 71 7.70 -3.13 -19.32
N SER A 72 8.51 -2.53 -20.18
CA SER A 72 8.19 -1.24 -20.80
C SER A 72 8.36 -1.28 -22.31
N ILE A 73 7.52 -0.55 -23.00
CA ILE A 73 7.61 -0.28 -24.44
C ILE A 73 7.54 1.21 -24.68
N ASP A 74 8.40 1.70 -25.53
CA ASP A 74 8.37 3.09 -26.00
C ASP A 74 8.61 3.16 -27.51
N LYS A 75 8.03 4.19 -28.11
CA LYS A 75 8.19 4.45 -29.53
C LYS A 75 8.05 5.94 -29.85
N GLN A 76 9.02 6.43 -30.61
CA GLN A 76 8.95 7.71 -31.27
C GLN A 76 8.51 7.50 -32.72
N PHE A 77 7.49 8.22 -33.16
CA PHE A 77 6.95 8.18 -34.51
C PHE A 77 7.44 9.39 -35.30
N ASP A 78 7.61 9.25 -36.62
CA ASP A 78 8.11 10.30 -37.51
C ASP A 78 7.15 11.52 -37.63
N ASN A 79 5.90 11.38 -37.15
CA ASN A 79 4.88 12.43 -37.20
C ASN A 79 4.79 13.28 -35.92
N GLY A 80 5.82 13.26 -35.07
CA GLY A 80 5.88 14.04 -33.82
C GLY A 80 5.14 13.41 -32.62
N VAL A 81 4.67 12.16 -32.77
CA VAL A 81 4.06 11.42 -31.67
C VAL A 81 5.13 10.59 -30.96
N ASN A 82 5.16 10.68 -29.61
CA ASN A 82 5.92 9.80 -28.74
C ASN A 82 4.94 9.07 -27.82
N ALA A 83 5.08 7.75 -27.69
CA ALA A 83 4.22 6.95 -26.84
C ALA A 83 5.05 5.97 -26.01
N PHE A 84 4.65 5.76 -24.76
CA PHE A 84 5.23 4.74 -23.91
C PHE A 84 4.17 4.07 -23.04
N ALA A 85 4.45 2.83 -22.65
CA ALA A 85 3.72 2.13 -21.59
C ALA A 85 4.69 1.30 -20.77
N SER A 86 4.46 1.20 -19.47
CA SER A 86 5.27 0.39 -18.56
C SER A 86 4.39 -0.26 -17.51
N TYR A 87 4.57 -1.55 -17.32
CA TYR A 87 3.98 -2.33 -16.26
C TYR A 87 5.05 -2.79 -15.30
N THR A 88 4.82 -2.60 -14.01
CA THR A 88 5.70 -3.07 -12.94
C THR A 88 4.89 -3.93 -11.98
N ASN A 89 5.45 -5.09 -11.63
CA ASN A 89 5.00 -5.91 -10.51
C ASN A 89 6.11 -5.93 -9.46
N VAL A 90 5.73 -5.72 -8.21
CA VAL A 90 6.64 -5.75 -7.05
C VAL A 90 6.06 -6.69 -6.00
N ASP A 91 6.92 -7.56 -5.48
CA ASP A 91 6.66 -8.38 -4.30
C ASP A 91 7.74 -8.03 -3.28
N SER A 92 7.35 -7.49 -2.14
CA SER A 92 8.28 -6.97 -1.14
C SER A 92 7.82 -7.32 0.26
N ASP A 93 8.68 -8.02 0.98
CA ASP A 93 8.48 -8.43 2.37
C ASP A 93 9.32 -7.60 3.33
N SER A 94 8.77 -7.36 4.50
CA SER A 94 9.47 -6.68 5.60
C SER A 94 9.06 -7.26 6.96
N LEU A 95 9.89 -7.01 7.97
CA LEU A 95 9.59 -7.41 9.34
C LEU A 95 8.82 -6.34 10.11
N TRP A 96 8.90 -5.09 9.68
CA TRP A 96 8.24 -3.93 10.30
C TRP A 96 7.91 -2.85 9.28
N ASP A 97 6.97 -1.97 9.61
CA ASP A 97 6.39 -1.04 8.63
C ASP A 97 7.16 0.28 8.46
N GLY A 98 8.06 0.63 9.38
CA GLY A 98 8.91 1.81 9.26
C GLY A 98 8.15 3.14 9.18
N THR A 99 7.11 3.32 9.99
CA THR A 99 6.22 4.48 9.92
C THR A 99 6.65 5.65 10.80
N SER A 100 7.66 5.48 11.65
CA SER A 100 8.09 6.48 12.63
C SER A 100 9.61 6.53 12.79
N SER A 101 10.14 7.67 13.21
CA SER A 101 11.53 7.83 13.63
C SER A 101 11.82 7.33 15.06
N ARG A 102 10.79 6.88 15.81
CA ARG A 102 10.90 6.43 17.19
C ARG A 102 10.75 4.91 17.25
N ALA A 103 11.68 4.21 17.94
CA ALA A 103 11.66 2.77 18.12
C ALA A 103 10.33 2.25 18.69
N GLN A 104 9.86 2.86 19.78
CA GLN A 104 8.59 2.51 20.41
C GLN A 104 7.39 2.65 19.47
N SER A 105 7.34 3.73 18.67
CA SER A 105 6.22 3.95 17.74
C SER A 105 6.24 2.95 16.59
N ASN A 106 7.41 2.54 16.11
CA ASN A 106 7.53 1.47 15.11
C ASN A 106 7.11 0.13 15.70
N TYR A 107 7.59 -0.20 16.92
CA TYR A 107 7.19 -1.41 17.62
C TYR A 107 5.67 -1.48 17.79
N ARG A 108 5.03 -0.39 18.24
CA ARG A 108 3.57 -0.30 18.45
C ARG A 108 2.77 -0.23 17.16
N GLY A 109 3.31 0.43 16.15
CA GLY A 109 2.62 0.67 14.87
C GLY A 109 2.63 -0.51 13.90
N THR A 110 3.44 -1.54 14.14
CA THR A 110 3.51 -2.72 13.28
C THR A 110 2.59 -3.81 13.80
N ALA A 111 1.66 -4.28 12.97
CA ALA A 111 0.78 -5.39 13.32
C ALA A 111 1.57 -6.70 13.48
N ARG A 112 1.22 -7.50 14.49
CA ARG A 112 1.95 -8.72 14.85
C ARG A 112 1.08 -9.76 15.52
N ALA A 113 1.52 -11.01 15.44
CA ALA A 113 0.88 -12.12 16.14
C ALA A 113 1.43 -12.29 17.55
N ASP A 114 2.71 -12.00 17.77
CA ASP A 114 3.43 -12.21 19.03
C ASP A 114 4.30 -10.99 19.37
N ALA A 115 4.39 -10.64 20.66
CA ALA A 115 5.16 -9.50 21.16
C ALA A 115 6.65 -9.60 20.89
N LEU A 116 7.23 -10.80 21.02
CA LEU A 116 8.65 -11.06 20.96
C LEU A 116 9.13 -11.54 19.59
N SER A 117 8.22 -12.01 18.75
CA SER A 117 8.52 -12.63 17.45
C SER A 117 7.69 -11.99 16.33
N PRO A 118 8.06 -10.79 15.87
CA PRO A 118 7.36 -10.17 14.76
C PRO A 118 7.44 -11.03 13.50
N SER A 119 6.33 -11.15 12.79
CA SER A 119 6.21 -11.95 11.58
C SER A 119 6.68 -11.17 10.36
N VAL A 120 7.40 -11.83 9.46
CA VAL A 120 7.57 -11.32 8.09
C VAL A 120 6.22 -11.26 7.42
N GLY A 121 5.95 -10.23 6.69
CA GLY A 121 4.76 -10.06 5.88
C GLY A 121 5.02 -9.02 4.82
N GLU A 122 4.06 -8.86 3.93
CA GLU A 122 4.14 -7.89 2.86
C GLU A 122 4.53 -6.50 3.41
N SER A 123 5.40 -5.80 2.70
CA SER A 123 5.82 -4.45 3.08
C SER A 123 4.64 -3.49 2.97
N LEU A 124 4.41 -2.68 3.99
CA LEU A 124 3.40 -1.61 3.97
C LEU A 124 3.60 -0.62 2.79
N TRP A 125 4.79 -0.57 2.23
CA TRP A 125 5.18 0.32 1.13
C TRP A 125 5.14 -0.37 -0.23
N ASN A 126 4.70 -1.64 -0.28
CA ASN A 126 4.57 -2.36 -1.53
C ASN A 126 3.49 -1.73 -2.43
N THR A 127 3.70 -1.83 -3.74
CA THR A 127 2.72 -1.53 -4.77
C THR A 127 2.78 -2.69 -5.76
N ASP A 128 1.93 -3.71 -5.55
CA ASP A 128 1.97 -4.98 -6.26
C ASP A 128 1.97 -4.81 -7.77
N HIS A 129 1.11 -3.92 -8.24
CA HIS A 129 0.94 -3.67 -9.66
C HIS A 129 0.88 -2.19 -9.95
N ARG A 130 1.67 -1.75 -10.92
CA ARG A 130 1.60 -0.39 -11.45
C ARG A 130 1.67 -0.42 -12.97
N LEU A 131 0.73 0.27 -13.61
CA LEU A 131 0.73 0.49 -15.05
C LEU A 131 0.72 1.99 -15.32
N ILE A 132 1.69 2.47 -16.08
CA ILE A 132 1.75 3.83 -16.57
C ILE A 132 1.77 3.84 -18.10
N ALA A 133 1.14 4.83 -18.70
CA ALA A 133 1.21 5.06 -20.13
C ALA A 133 1.24 6.57 -20.40
N GLY A 134 1.98 6.96 -21.41
CA GLY A 134 2.07 8.35 -21.83
C GLY A 134 2.03 8.49 -23.34
N LEU A 135 1.51 9.60 -23.79
CA LEU A 135 1.48 10.00 -25.19
C LEU A 135 1.75 11.49 -25.28
N ASP A 136 2.78 11.85 -26.03
CA ASP A 136 3.08 13.23 -26.39
C ASP A 136 2.93 13.39 -27.90
N TYR A 137 2.35 14.52 -28.29
CA TYR A 137 2.29 14.95 -29.68
C TYR A 137 2.81 16.38 -29.82
N VAL A 138 3.85 16.56 -30.60
CA VAL A 138 4.45 17.87 -30.87
C VAL A 138 4.06 18.32 -32.28
N MET A 139 3.19 19.31 -32.33
CA MET A 139 2.82 19.97 -33.57
C MET A 139 3.81 21.10 -33.89
N ASN A 140 4.25 21.22 -35.13
CA ASN A 140 5.28 22.18 -35.59
C ASN A 140 6.63 22.01 -34.86
N GLU A 141 7.06 20.75 -34.67
CA GLU A 141 8.35 20.41 -34.07
C GLU A 141 9.50 21.17 -34.75
N GLY A 142 10.43 21.64 -33.93
CA GLY A 142 11.56 22.47 -34.40
C GLY A 142 11.21 23.95 -34.75
N SER A 143 9.94 24.32 -34.63
CA SER A 143 9.50 25.72 -34.75
C SER A 143 9.54 26.40 -33.39
N ARG A 144 9.80 27.73 -33.38
CA ARG A 144 9.63 28.60 -32.19
C ARG A 144 8.17 28.77 -31.76
N ARG A 145 7.23 28.05 -32.38
CA ARG A 145 5.79 28.05 -32.09
C ARG A 145 5.25 26.62 -32.00
N ALA A 146 6.07 25.72 -31.45
CA ALA A 146 5.63 24.37 -31.22
C ALA A 146 4.47 24.30 -30.23
N THR A 147 3.52 23.42 -30.48
CA THR A 147 2.45 23.08 -29.53
C THR A 147 2.61 21.64 -29.11
N THR A 148 2.70 21.40 -27.81
CA THR A 148 2.81 20.05 -27.25
C THR A 148 1.50 19.67 -26.56
N PHE A 149 1.00 18.50 -26.90
CA PHE A 149 -0.11 17.84 -26.22
C PHE A 149 0.41 16.61 -25.51
N SER A 150 0.22 16.52 -24.20
CA SER A 150 0.66 15.39 -23.39
C SER A 150 -0.51 14.76 -22.66
N LEU A 151 -0.56 13.42 -22.66
CA LEU A 151 -1.45 12.62 -21.83
C LEU A 151 -0.60 11.69 -20.98
N PHE A 152 -0.92 11.58 -19.70
CA PHE A 152 -0.29 10.65 -18.79
C PHE A 152 -1.34 9.89 -18.01
N TRP A 153 -1.35 8.58 -18.14
CA TRP A 153 -2.22 7.68 -17.42
C TRP A 153 -1.43 6.86 -16.41
N ASN A 154 -1.98 6.73 -15.19
CA ASN A 154 -1.44 5.92 -14.13
C ASN A 154 -2.55 5.06 -13.52
N ALA A 155 -2.27 3.77 -13.31
CA ALA A 155 -3.10 2.87 -12.54
C ALA A 155 -2.20 2.02 -11.64
N GLN A 156 -2.56 1.88 -10.37
CA GLN A 156 -1.76 1.11 -9.42
C GLN A 156 -2.64 0.46 -8.35
N SER A 157 -2.14 -0.64 -7.77
CA SER A 157 -2.73 -1.24 -6.57
C SER A 157 -2.69 -0.25 -5.40
N GLY A 158 -3.66 -0.40 -4.51
CA GLY A 158 -3.70 0.33 -3.26
C GLY A 158 -2.59 -0.13 -2.31
N ARG A 159 -2.45 0.60 -1.22
CA ARG A 159 -1.45 0.31 -0.19
C ARG A 159 -1.88 -0.89 0.65
N PRO A 160 -0.96 -1.82 0.99
CA PRO A 160 -1.23 -2.92 1.92
C PRO A 160 -1.60 -2.43 3.32
N TYR A 161 -2.38 -3.24 4.04
CA TYR A 161 -2.72 -3.05 5.44
C TYR A 161 -3.02 -4.40 6.13
N SER A 162 -2.97 -4.40 7.46
CA SER A 162 -3.21 -5.60 8.26
C SER A 162 -4.61 -5.62 8.84
N TYR A 163 -5.21 -6.81 8.92
CA TYR A 163 -6.44 -7.02 9.66
C TYR A 163 -6.16 -7.31 11.12
N THR A 164 -6.79 -6.56 12.03
CA THR A 164 -6.54 -6.61 13.47
C THR A 164 -7.83 -6.73 14.26
N TRP A 165 -7.70 -7.15 15.53
CA TRP A 165 -8.75 -7.07 16.51
C TRP A 165 -9.04 -5.60 16.88
N ARG A 166 -10.30 -5.31 17.17
CA ARG A 166 -10.66 -3.99 17.69
C ARG A 166 -10.25 -3.86 19.14
N ARG A 167 -9.44 -2.83 19.41
CA ARG A 167 -9.09 -2.37 20.77
C ARG A 167 -8.64 -3.47 21.72
N TYR A 168 -8.02 -4.52 21.18
CA TYR A 168 -7.44 -5.57 21.99
C TYR A 168 -5.93 -5.59 21.82
N SER A 169 -5.23 -5.61 22.94
CA SER A 169 -3.78 -5.74 23.00
C SER A 169 -3.41 -6.99 23.76
N LEU A 170 -2.48 -7.77 23.23
CA LEU A 170 -1.89 -8.91 23.92
C LEU A 170 -0.72 -8.51 24.82
N PHE A 171 -0.18 -7.31 24.63
CA PHE A 171 1.12 -6.93 25.20
C PHE A 171 1.39 -5.42 25.19
N ASP A 172 0.45 -4.58 24.76
CA ASP A 172 0.63 -3.13 24.67
C ASP A 172 -0.72 -2.44 24.40
N TYR A 173 -0.80 -1.14 24.64
CA TYR A 173 -1.98 -0.29 24.41
C TYR A 173 -2.30 -0.05 22.92
N SER A 174 -1.73 -0.79 21.99
CA SER A 174 -1.86 -0.60 20.55
C SER A 174 -2.83 -1.59 19.92
N ASN A 175 -3.63 -1.13 18.96
CA ASN A 175 -4.53 -1.96 18.16
C ASN A 175 -3.74 -2.67 17.03
N ASN A 176 -2.68 -3.39 17.38
CA ASN A 176 -1.76 -4.02 16.43
C ASN A 176 -1.75 -5.55 16.50
N VAL A 177 -2.70 -6.15 17.21
CA VAL A 177 -2.83 -7.60 17.29
C VAL A 177 -3.54 -8.11 16.05
N LEU A 178 -2.84 -8.91 15.24
CA LEU A 178 -3.41 -9.53 14.04
C LEU A 178 -4.66 -10.36 14.40
N ALA A 179 -5.71 -10.20 13.62
CA ALA A 179 -6.96 -10.92 13.83
C ALA A 179 -6.77 -12.44 13.63
N TYR A 180 -7.36 -13.24 14.51
CA TYR A 180 -7.60 -14.65 14.22
C TYR A 180 -8.84 -14.75 13.34
N ILE A 181 -8.74 -15.48 12.25
CA ILE A 181 -9.83 -15.67 11.29
C ILE A 181 -10.54 -16.99 11.63
N PRO A 182 -11.75 -16.96 12.16
CA PRO A 182 -12.45 -18.19 12.54
C PRO A 182 -12.84 -19.04 11.32
N ALA A 183 -12.77 -20.35 11.47
CA ALA A 183 -13.34 -21.32 10.55
C ALA A 183 -14.75 -21.74 11.00
N PRO A 184 -15.58 -22.37 10.14
CA PRO A 184 -16.84 -22.94 10.55
C PRO A 184 -16.66 -23.99 11.67
N GLY A 185 -17.35 -23.80 12.80
CA GLY A 185 -17.25 -24.70 13.97
C GLY A 185 -15.91 -24.66 14.70
N ASP A 186 -15.21 -23.53 14.61
CA ASP A 186 -13.85 -23.35 15.16
C ASP A 186 -13.82 -23.51 16.68
N PRO A 187 -13.04 -24.47 17.24
CA PRO A 187 -12.93 -24.66 18.66
C PRO A 187 -12.19 -23.54 19.41
N ASN A 188 -11.46 -22.68 18.71
CA ASN A 188 -10.63 -21.61 19.28
C ASN A 188 -11.41 -20.31 19.53
N VAL A 189 -12.71 -20.29 19.20
CA VAL A 189 -13.56 -19.11 19.36
C VAL A 189 -14.86 -19.43 20.07
N VAL A 190 -15.43 -18.40 20.69
CA VAL A 190 -16.77 -18.38 21.27
C VAL A 190 -17.49 -17.14 20.78
N TYR A 191 -18.74 -17.28 20.39
CA TYR A 191 -19.55 -16.15 19.94
C TYR A 191 -20.44 -15.65 21.09
N SER A 192 -20.44 -14.35 21.35
CA SER A 192 -21.22 -13.70 22.39
C SER A 192 -21.92 -12.45 21.83
N GLY A 193 -23.24 -12.48 21.72
CA GLY A 193 -24.02 -11.36 21.17
C GLY A 193 -24.00 -11.26 19.63
N VAL A 194 -23.29 -12.13 18.94
CA VAL A 194 -23.24 -12.24 17.48
C VAL A 194 -23.36 -13.70 17.08
N GLU A 195 -24.05 -14.00 15.97
CA GLU A 195 -24.15 -15.34 15.44
C GLU A 195 -22.90 -15.69 14.60
N GLU A 196 -22.45 -16.96 14.70
CA GLU A 196 -21.32 -17.48 13.90
C GLU A 196 -21.49 -17.19 12.40
N GLY A 197 -22.69 -17.42 11.85
CA GLY A 197 -22.97 -17.21 10.42
C GLY A 197 -22.75 -15.76 9.98
N VAL A 198 -23.02 -14.78 10.84
CA VAL A 198 -22.76 -13.35 10.54
C VAL A 198 -21.27 -13.08 10.47
N VAL A 199 -20.49 -13.64 11.38
CA VAL A 199 -19.03 -13.50 11.41
C VAL A 199 -18.39 -14.16 10.18
N LEU A 200 -18.81 -15.39 9.87
CA LEU A 200 -18.27 -16.13 8.71
C LEU A 200 -18.62 -15.45 7.39
N GLN A 201 -19.84 -14.90 7.25
CA GLN A 201 -20.22 -14.15 6.06
C GLN A 201 -19.36 -12.88 5.93
N HIS A 202 -19.14 -12.15 7.01
CA HIS A 202 -18.26 -10.98 7.00
C HIS A 202 -16.81 -11.32 6.59
N ILE A 203 -16.28 -12.43 7.09
CA ILE A 203 -14.95 -12.95 6.70
C ILE A 203 -14.92 -13.30 5.19
N ASP A 204 -15.99 -13.89 4.68
CA ASP A 204 -16.11 -14.21 3.25
C ASP A 204 -16.19 -12.95 2.37
N ASP A 205 -16.97 -11.96 2.79
CA ASP A 205 -17.11 -10.67 2.10
C ASP A 205 -15.77 -9.91 2.02
N LEU A 206 -14.88 -10.10 3.00
CA LEU A 206 -13.52 -9.58 3.01
C LEU A 206 -12.50 -10.42 2.22
N GLY A 207 -12.92 -11.58 1.68
CA GLY A 207 -12.03 -12.51 0.96
C GLY A 207 -11.05 -13.25 1.87
N LEU A 208 -11.35 -13.36 3.18
CA LEU A 208 -10.46 -13.94 4.18
C LEU A 208 -10.76 -15.40 4.51
N SER A 209 -11.77 -16.03 3.91
CA SER A 209 -12.18 -17.41 4.17
C SER A 209 -11.04 -18.42 3.99
N GLY A 210 -10.07 -18.14 3.10
CA GLY A 210 -8.88 -18.98 2.89
C GLY A 210 -7.92 -19.06 4.08
N TYR A 211 -8.07 -18.17 5.06
CA TYR A 211 -7.27 -18.11 6.29
C TYR A 211 -8.01 -18.68 7.52
N GLY A 212 -9.19 -19.28 7.31
CA GLY A 212 -10.00 -19.84 8.39
C GLY A 212 -9.22 -20.80 9.29
N GLY A 213 -9.33 -20.63 10.61
CA GLY A 213 -8.58 -21.40 11.61
C GLY A 213 -7.14 -20.90 11.84
N SER A 214 -6.78 -19.70 11.35
CA SER A 214 -5.41 -19.17 11.49
C SER A 214 -5.39 -17.66 11.78
N ILE A 215 -4.23 -17.16 12.19
CA ILE A 215 -3.99 -15.73 12.36
C ILE A 215 -3.79 -15.13 10.97
N ALA A 216 -4.47 -14.01 10.70
CA ALA A 216 -4.29 -13.26 9.46
C ALA A 216 -2.80 -12.88 9.25
N PRO A 217 -2.20 -13.13 8.08
CA PRO A 217 -0.87 -12.64 7.80
C PRO A 217 -0.82 -11.09 7.85
N ARG A 218 0.35 -10.56 8.14
CA ARG A 218 0.55 -9.10 8.17
C ARG A 218 0.45 -8.53 6.76
N ASN A 219 -0.26 -7.40 6.63
CA ASN A 219 -0.39 -6.59 5.42
C ASN A 219 -0.99 -7.32 4.20
N ILE A 220 -1.90 -8.28 4.41
CA ILE A 220 -2.57 -9.01 3.32
C ILE A 220 -3.76 -8.27 2.69
N GLY A 221 -4.29 -7.25 3.37
CA GLY A 221 -5.34 -6.40 2.82
C GLY A 221 -4.75 -5.34 1.90
N ASN A 222 -5.43 -5.03 0.81
CA ASN A 222 -5.04 -3.95 -0.10
C ASN A 222 -6.15 -2.91 -0.19
N ALA A 223 -5.79 -1.63 -0.12
CA ALA A 223 -6.72 -0.55 -0.45
C ALA A 223 -7.12 -0.62 -1.93
N ASP A 224 -8.22 0.06 -2.29
CA ASP A 224 -8.71 0.05 -3.65
C ASP A 224 -7.68 0.57 -4.67
N TYR A 225 -7.80 0.05 -5.90
CA TYR A 225 -6.98 0.50 -7.03
C TYR A 225 -7.19 2.00 -7.28
N TYR A 226 -6.09 2.69 -7.50
CA TYR A 226 -6.08 4.09 -7.91
C TYR A 226 -5.76 4.21 -9.40
N ARG A 227 -6.50 5.06 -10.12
CA ARG A 227 -6.21 5.43 -11.51
C ARG A 227 -6.38 6.93 -11.71
N SER A 228 -5.53 7.53 -12.52
CA SER A 228 -5.61 8.94 -12.88
C SER A 228 -5.24 9.15 -14.34
N LEU A 229 -5.77 10.21 -14.93
CA LEU A 229 -5.38 10.71 -16.24
C LEU A 229 -5.07 12.19 -16.11
N ASP A 230 -3.87 12.57 -16.48
CA ASP A 230 -3.40 13.95 -16.52
C ASP A 230 -3.21 14.38 -17.96
N MET A 231 -3.49 15.63 -18.25
CA MET A 231 -3.33 16.23 -19.56
C MET A 231 -2.57 17.56 -19.44
N ARG A 232 -1.66 17.81 -20.37
CA ARG A 232 -1.03 19.11 -20.57
C ARG A 232 -1.15 19.56 -22.00
N ILE A 233 -1.41 20.85 -22.21
CA ILE A 233 -1.26 21.53 -23.49
C ILE A 233 -0.27 22.66 -23.26
N ALA A 234 0.84 22.69 -24.01
CA ALA A 234 1.85 23.73 -23.92
C ALA A 234 2.07 24.38 -25.29
N GLN A 235 2.10 25.71 -25.33
CA GLN A 235 2.33 26.51 -26.52
C GLN A 235 3.61 27.34 -26.37
N GLU A 236 4.60 27.10 -27.22
CA GLU A 236 5.77 27.98 -27.35
C GLU A 236 5.45 29.23 -28.15
N ILE A 237 5.95 30.36 -27.70
CA ILE A 237 5.82 31.68 -28.34
C ILE A 237 7.20 32.30 -28.37
N PRO A 238 7.66 32.84 -29.53
CA PRO A 238 8.94 33.54 -29.61
C PRO A 238 9.01 34.67 -28.58
N GLY A 239 10.14 34.80 -27.90
CA GLY A 239 10.42 35.88 -26.99
C GLY A 239 10.90 37.17 -27.68
N PHE A 240 11.59 38.00 -26.91
CA PHE A 240 12.05 39.31 -27.39
C PHE A 240 13.36 39.22 -28.17
N MET A 241 14.17 38.19 -27.97
CA MET A 241 15.44 37.92 -28.63
C MET A 241 15.37 36.64 -29.45
N ASP A 242 16.39 36.39 -30.28
CA ASP A 242 16.36 35.25 -31.22
C ASP A 242 16.39 33.90 -30.51
N ASP A 243 17.02 33.80 -29.35
CA ASP A 243 17.20 32.53 -28.61
C ASP A 243 16.24 32.35 -27.44
N ASP A 244 15.41 33.35 -27.13
CA ASP A 244 14.46 33.28 -26.01
C ASP A 244 13.07 32.84 -26.45
N LYS A 245 12.34 32.27 -25.51
CA LYS A 245 10.95 31.85 -25.73
C LYS A 245 10.10 31.91 -24.47
N PHE A 246 8.83 32.16 -24.67
CA PHE A 246 7.78 31.96 -23.69
C PHE A 246 7.10 30.63 -23.94
N THR A 247 6.72 29.95 -22.87
CA THR A 247 5.82 28.79 -22.93
C THR A 247 4.61 29.06 -22.04
N ILE A 248 3.43 29.05 -22.64
CA ILE A 248 2.15 29.06 -21.90
C ILE A 248 1.66 27.64 -21.85
N TYR A 249 1.27 27.16 -20.67
CA TYR A 249 0.75 25.81 -20.53
C TYR A 249 -0.50 25.75 -19.69
N PHE A 250 -1.36 24.80 -20.03
CA PHE A 250 -2.56 24.42 -19.30
C PHE A 250 -2.45 22.97 -18.88
N ASP A 251 -2.60 22.72 -17.58
CA ASP A 251 -2.63 21.38 -17.00
C ASP A 251 -4.04 21.06 -16.50
N ALA A 252 -4.49 19.85 -16.81
CA ALA A 252 -5.65 19.23 -16.22
C ALA A 252 -5.20 17.96 -15.50
N ILE A 253 -5.13 18.01 -14.18
CA ILE A 253 -4.65 16.92 -13.32
C ILE A 253 -5.85 16.13 -12.84
N ASN A 254 -5.75 14.79 -12.90
CA ASN A 254 -6.81 13.85 -12.53
C ASN A 254 -8.15 14.15 -13.22
N ILE A 255 -8.11 14.36 -14.54
CA ILE A 255 -9.28 14.76 -15.33
C ILE A 255 -10.39 13.69 -15.33
N LEU A 256 -10.09 12.44 -14.98
CA LEU A 256 -11.11 11.40 -14.84
C LEU A 256 -12.16 11.79 -13.80
N ASN A 257 -11.73 12.36 -12.67
CA ASN A 257 -12.63 12.80 -11.60
C ASN A 257 -13.51 14.00 -12.01
N TYR A 258 -13.07 14.81 -12.98
CA TYR A 258 -13.91 15.87 -13.55
C TYR A 258 -15.08 15.32 -14.37
N PHE A 259 -14.89 14.21 -15.08
CA PHE A 259 -15.93 13.58 -15.90
C PHE A 259 -16.85 12.66 -15.10
N ASN A 260 -16.32 12.04 -14.04
CA ASN A 260 -17.07 11.13 -13.18
C ASN A 260 -16.52 11.18 -11.74
N ASP A 261 -17.34 11.63 -10.81
CA ASP A 261 -16.99 11.82 -9.39
C ASP A 261 -16.52 10.53 -8.69
N SER A 262 -16.84 9.36 -9.24
CA SER A 262 -16.38 8.06 -8.74
C SER A 262 -15.06 7.57 -9.36
N ASP A 263 -14.53 8.27 -10.35
CA ASP A 263 -13.24 7.96 -10.97
C ASP A 263 -12.11 8.84 -10.41
N GLY A 264 -10.88 8.35 -10.51
CA GLY A 264 -9.72 9.09 -10.03
C GLY A 264 -9.68 9.26 -8.51
N LEU A 265 -10.43 8.45 -7.78
CA LEU A 265 -10.44 8.46 -6.31
C LEU A 265 -9.25 7.68 -5.77
N ARG A 266 -8.54 8.29 -4.83
CA ARG A 266 -7.49 7.63 -4.07
C ARG A 266 -8.01 7.32 -2.68
N TYR A 267 -8.13 6.03 -2.40
CA TYR A 267 -8.53 5.55 -1.08
C TYR A 267 -7.33 5.45 -0.17
N PHE A 268 -7.51 5.89 1.05
CA PHE A 268 -6.53 5.78 2.13
C PHE A 268 -7.06 4.83 3.19
N LYS A 269 -6.20 3.90 3.62
CA LYS A 269 -6.41 3.09 4.82
C LYS A 269 -5.23 3.28 5.77
N TYR A 270 -5.50 3.19 7.07
CA TYR A 270 -4.42 3.07 8.04
C TYR A 270 -3.67 1.76 7.82
N SER A 271 -2.51 1.61 8.45
CA SER A 271 -1.74 0.35 8.40
C SER A 271 -2.47 -0.84 9.01
N THR A 272 -3.54 -0.60 9.76
CA THR A 272 -4.39 -1.63 10.36
C THR A 272 -5.86 -1.33 10.12
N SER A 273 -6.66 -2.38 9.92
CA SER A 273 -8.11 -2.35 9.84
C SER A 273 -8.69 -3.31 10.87
N GLU A 274 -9.52 -2.78 11.76
CA GLU A 274 -10.17 -3.54 12.81
C GLU A 274 -11.45 -4.17 12.26
N ILE A 275 -11.48 -5.49 12.04
CA ILE A 275 -12.59 -6.19 11.39
C ILE A 275 -13.47 -6.99 12.34
N LEU A 276 -12.95 -7.37 13.51
CA LEU A 276 -13.65 -8.15 14.52
C LEU A 276 -13.60 -7.46 15.87
N GLU A 277 -14.71 -7.51 16.58
CA GLU A 277 -14.81 -7.06 17.97
C GLU A 277 -14.62 -8.25 18.90
N THR A 278 -13.91 -8.04 20.01
CA THR A 278 -13.66 -9.07 21.01
C THR A 278 -13.73 -8.52 22.42
N ASP A 279 -14.19 -9.34 23.36
CA ASP A 279 -14.09 -9.12 24.81
C ASP A 279 -12.84 -9.82 25.40
N GLY A 280 -11.90 -10.22 24.55
CA GLY A 280 -10.67 -10.89 24.95
C GLY A 280 -10.78 -12.41 24.89
N LEU A 281 -10.17 -13.08 25.87
CA LEU A 281 -10.11 -14.53 25.94
C LEU A 281 -10.95 -15.04 27.12
N ASP A 282 -11.57 -16.21 26.95
CA ASP A 282 -12.18 -16.91 28.05
C ASP A 282 -11.15 -17.69 28.89
N ASP A 283 -11.61 -18.39 29.94
CA ASP A 283 -10.77 -19.18 30.84
C ASP A 283 -10.07 -20.36 30.14
N GLN A 284 -10.49 -20.71 28.93
CA GLN A 284 -9.90 -21.79 28.09
C GLN A 284 -8.96 -21.19 27.01
N GLY A 285 -8.76 -19.88 27.00
CA GLY A 285 -7.95 -19.19 26.02
C GLY A 285 -8.62 -18.95 24.66
N ARG A 286 -9.93 -19.21 24.54
CA ARG A 286 -10.67 -19.01 23.29
C ARG A 286 -11.04 -17.53 23.12
N TRP A 287 -10.98 -17.02 21.89
CA TRP A 287 -11.41 -15.68 21.57
C TRP A 287 -12.92 -15.51 21.73
N ILE A 288 -13.36 -14.52 22.49
CA ILE A 288 -14.76 -14.14 22.63
C ILE A 288 -15.09 -13.11 21.56
N ILE A 289 -15.71 -13.54 20.47
CA ILE A 289 -16.12 -12.65 19.37
C ILE A 289 -17.47 -12.04 19.69
N THR A 290 -17.55 -10.70 19.73
CA THR A 290 -18.75 -9.94 20.11
C THR A 290 -19.39 -9.20 18.94
N GLY A 291 -18.72 -9.08 17.81
CA GLY A 291 -19.25 -8.38 16.64
C GLY A 291 -18.29 -8.35 15.45
N VAL A 292 -18.78 -7.77 14.37
CA VAL A 292 -18.02 -7.49 13.14
C VAL A 292 -17.97 -5.98 12.92
N ARG A 293 -16.97 -5.55 12.16
CA ARG A 293 -16.81 -4.13 11.77
C ARG A 293 -16.52 -4.03 10.30
N ASP A 294 -17.09 -2.99 9.70
CA ASP A 294 -16.82 -2.66 8.30
C ASP A 294 -15.34 -2.28 8.11
N ASP A 295 -14.76 -2.84 7.06
CA ASP A 295 -13.44 -2.50 6.59
C ASP A 295 -13.49 -1.16 5.84
N SER A 296 -13.63 -0.05 6.58
CA SER A 296 -13.81 1.28 6.01
C SER A 296 -12.51 1.86 5.45
N SER A 297 -12.61 2.45 4.26
CA SER A 297 -11.58 3.28 3.67
C SER A 297 -11.99 4.75 3.66
N PHE A 298 -11.01 5.65 3.60
CA PHE A 298 -11.23 7.09 3.50
C PHE A 298 -10.76 7.58 2.14
N ILE A 299 -11.52 8.49 1.53
CA ILE A 299 -11.07 9.16 0.31
C ILE A 299 -10.07 10.25 0.69
N ASP A 300 -8.84 10.16 0.17
CA ASP A 300 -7.89 11.27 0.20
C ASP A 300 -8.35 12.36 -0.77
N ARG A 301 -9.12 13.31 -0.26
CA ARG A 301 -9.72 14.38 -1.06
C ARG A 301 -8.71 15.20 -1.83
N ASN A 302 -7.52 15.43 -1.27
CA ASN A 302 -6.49 16.24 -1.91
C ASN A 302 -5.89 15.56 -3.14
N SER A 303 -5.69 14.24 -3.07
CA SER A 303 -5.16 13.43 -4.17
C SER A 303 -6.23 12.96 -5.14
N SER A 304 -7.51 13.02 -4.75
CA SER A 304 -8.65 12.58 -5.55
C SER A 304 -9.28 13.69 -6.39
N SER A 305 -9.11 14.96 -5.97
CA SER A 305 -9.74 16.08 -6.66
C SER A 305 -9.01 16.41 -7.96
N TYR A 306 -9.79 16.66 -9.03
CA TYR A 306 -9.23 17.25 -10.26
C TYR A 306 -8.74 18.67 -10.01
N ARG A 307 -7.75 19.09 -10.80
CA ARG A 307 -7.21 20.46 -10.75
C ARG A 307 -6.89 20.97 -12.14
N PHE A 308 -7.23 22.22 -12.38
CA PHE A 308 -6.81 22.95 -13.57
C PHE A 308 -5.78 24.01 -13.19
N GLN A 309 -4.70 24.07 -13.93
CA GLN A 309 -3.61 25.03 -13.72
C GLN A 309 -3.24 25.69 -15.04
N LEU A 310 -3.12 27.00 -15.03
CA LEU A 310 -2.54 27.79 -16.11
C LEU A 310 -1.20 28.36 -15.63
N GLY A 311 -0.17 28.20 -16.44
CA GLY A 311 1.15 28.71 -16.10
C GLY A 311 1.89 29.24 -17.34
N PHE A 312 2.98 29.95 -17.07
CA PHE A 312 3.91 30.37 -18.10
C PHE A 312 5.35 30.22 -17.61
N SER A 313 6.28 30.00 -18.53
CA SER A 313 7.71 30.06 -18.31
C SER A 313 8.35 30.93 -19.37
N TYR A 314 9.48 31.50 -19.03
CA TYR A 314 10.35 32.27 -19.95
C TYR A 314 11.76 31.71 -19.87
N GLU A 315 12.28 31.32 -21.02
CA GLU A 315 13.64 30.82 -21.19
C GLU A 315 14.43 31.86 -21.98
N PHE A 316 15.61 32.26 -21.47
CA PHE A 316 16.51 33.27 -22.04
C PHE A 316 17.94 32.76 -22.10
#